data_500ba17b3c00ece12fdca54351ab009e
#
_entry.id   500ba17b3c00ece12fdca54351ab009e
#
_cell.length_a   1.000
_cell.length_b   1.000
_cell.length_c   1.000
_cell.angle_alpha   90.00
_cell.angle_beta   90.00
_cell.angle_gamma   90.00
#
_symmetry.space_group_name_H-M   'P 1'
#
loop_
_entity.id
_entity.type
_entity.pdbx_description
1 polymer ?
#
loop_
_entity_poly.entity_id
_entity_poly.type
_entity_poly.pdbx_seq_one_letter_code
_entity_poly.pdbx_strand_id
1 'polypeptide(L)'
;KQGRGKIIKEYIDTTYSGNILSRIWDLSGEYDSIIEVFTPQSNKGEALKCVADYLGFERKQVIAIGDGHNDIEMLEYANLGVAVRNAHPDLIKVADIVLEHTSHENAVYRFLSEYLNTKN
;
A
#
# COMPACT_ATOMS: atom_id res chain seq x y z
N LYS A 1 -2.07 10.67 26.52
CA LYS A 1 -3.35 10.89 25.80
C LYS A 1 -3.49 9.88 24.63
N GLN A 2 -3.03 8.66 24.92
CA GLN A 2 -3.13 7.52 24.01
C GLN A 2 -4.60 7.21 23.72
N GLY A 3 -4.94 6.93 22.46
CA GLY A 3 -6.25 6.46 22.04
C GLY A 3 -7.15 7.50 21.38
N ARG A 4 -6.79 8.78 21.33
CA ARG A 4 -7.61 9.81 20.65
C ARG A 4 -7.74 9.53 19.13
N GLY A 5 -6.69 9.03 18.51
CA GLY A 5 -6.73 8.66 17.10
C GLY A 5 -7.78 7.62 16.77
N LYS A 6 -7.93 6.59 17.61
CA LYS A 6 -8.96 5.55 17.44
C LYS A 6 -10.37 6.11 17.56
N ILE A 7 -10.61 7.01 18.53
CA ILE A 7 -11.92 7.67 18.74
C ILE A 7 -12.29 8.52 17.52
N ILE A 8 -11.33 9.30 16.99
CA ILE A 8 -11.55 10.15 15.82
C ILE A 8 -11.80 9.28 14.58
N LYS A 9 -11.03 8.22 14.40
CA LYS A 9 -11.23 7.26 13.30
C LYS A 9 -12.65 6.65 13.36
N GLU A 10 -13.07 6.16 14.53
CA GLU A 10 -14.40 5.58 14.73
C GLU A 10 -15.51 6.60 14.42
N TYR A 11 -15.33 7.84 14.84
CA TYR A 11 -16.29 8.92 14.53
C TYR A 11 -16.39 9.16 13.02
N ILE A 12 -15.26 9.21 12.31
CA ILE A 12 -15.23 9.40 10.86
C ILE A 12 -15.90 8.23 10.16
N ASP A 13 -15.54 6.99 10.50
CA ASP A 13 -16.04 5.78 9.86
C ASP A 13 -17.55 5.60 10.09
N THR A 14 -18.08 5.99 11.24
CA THR A 14 -19.52 5.90 11.56
C THR A 14 -20.32 7.04 10.96
N THR A 15 -19.78 8.26 10.97
CA THR A 15 -20.52 9.47 10.52
C THR A 15 -20.59 9.54 9.00
N TYR A 16 -19.54 9.12 8.30
CA TYR A 16 -19.37 9.24 6.85
C TYR A 16 -19.33 7.90 6.14
N SER A 17 -19.91 6.88 6.74
CA SER A 17 -19.95 5.51 6.24
C SER A 17 -20.23 5.42 4.74
N GLY A 18 -19.33 4.78 4.00
CA GLY A 18 -19.43 4.54 2.56
C GLY A 18 -18.99 5.70 1.65
N ASN A 19 -18.86 6.92 2.16
CA ASN A 19 -18.42 8.08 1.38
C ASN A 19 -16.95 8.45 1.64
N ILE A 20 -16.48 8.18 2.86
CA ILE A 20 -15.14 8.47 3.32
C ILE A 20 -14.59 7.24 4.00
N LEU A 21 -13.33 6.94 3.71
CA LEU A 21 -12.55 5.89 4.37
C LEU A 21 -11.49 6.54 5.25
N SER A 22 -11.08 5.86 6.31
CA SER A 22 -10.00 6.33 7.15
C SER A 22 -9.01 5.22 7.51
N ARG A 23 -7.74 5.59 7.61
CA ARG A 23 -6.65 4.75 8.10
C ARG A 23 -5.97 5.42 9.27
N ILE A 24 -5.46 4.63 10.18
CA ILE A 24 -4.68 5.12 11.31
C ILE A 24 -3.26 4.56 11.23
N TRP A 25 -2.30 5.42 11.47
CA TRP A 25 -0.89 5.10 11.56
C TRP A 25 -0.43 5.37 12.98
N ASP A 26 -0.01 4.34 13.69
CA ASP A 26 0.59 4.49 15.01
C ASP A 26 2.05 4.94 14.85
N LEU A 27 2.38 6.06 15.47
CA LEU A 27 3.72 6.61 15.47
C LEU A 27 4.36 6.44 16.84
N SER A 28 5.63 6.07 16.85
CA SER A 28 6.48 6.17 18.03
C SER A 28 7.09 7.57 18.11
N GLY A 29 6.76 8.34 19.14
CA GLY A 29 7.37 9.66 19.34
C GLY A 29 6.41 10.72 19.85
N GLU A 30 6.55 11.96 19.38
CA GLU A 30 5.80 13.13 19.88
C GLU A 30 4.30 13.08 19.54
N TYR A 31 3.92 12.38 18.47
CA TYR A 31 2.56 12.21 18.03
C TYR A 31 2.04 10.81 18.31
N ASP A 32 0.79 10.71 18.79
CA ASP A 32 0.15 9.43 19.11
C ASP A 32 -0.21 8.64 17.84
N SER A 33 -0.64 9.33 16.79
CA SER A 33 -1.08 8.72 15.53
C SER A 33 -1.32 9.76 14.43
N ILE A 34 -1.25 9.30 13.18
CA ILE A 34 -1.74 10.03 12.01
C ILE A 34 -3.04 9.37 11.56
N ILE A 35 -4.05 10.16 11.21
CA ILE A 35 -5.27 9.68 10.58
C ILE A 35 -5.28 10.17 9.14
N GLU A 36 -5.25 9.24 8.21
CA GLU A 36 -5.45 9.49 6.79
C GLU A 36 -6.94 9.37 6.47
N VAL A 37 -7.49 10.34 5.77
CA VAL A 37 -8.89 10.37 5.35
C VAL A 37 -8.94 10.49 3.84
N PHE A 38 -9.66 9.60 3.17
CA PHE A 38 -9.71 9.55 1.71
C PHE A 38 -11.06 9.02 1.22
N THR A 39 -11.37 9.25 -0.06
CA THR A 39 -12.54 8.65 -0.69
C THR A 39 -12.20 7.26 -1.23
N PRO A 40 -13.21 6.37 -1.43
CA PRO A 40 -12.97 5.04 -2.04
C PRO A 40 -12.24 5.07 -3.38
N GLN A 41 -12.37 6.17 -4.14
CA GLN A 41 -11.73 6.35 -5.43
C GLN A 41 -10.34 7.01 -5.35
N SER A 42 -9.94 7.49 -4.16
CA SER A 42 -8.67 8.21 -3.95
C SER A 42 -7.68 7.33 -3.21
N ASN A 43 -7.14 6.32 -3.88
CA ASN A 43 -6.12 5.43 -3.33
C ASN A 43 -5.04 5.14 -4.37
N LYS A 44 -3.93 4.53 -3.95
CA LYS A 44 -2.80 4.23 -4.84
C LYS A 44 -3.15 3.22 -5.95
N GLY A 45 -4.09 2.32 -5.72
CA GLY A 45 -4.55 1.37 -6.72
C GLY A 45 -5.29 2.04 -7.87
N GLU A 46 -6.22 2.94 -7.56
CA GLU A 46 -6.92 3.74 -8.57
C GLU A 46 -5.96 4.67 -9.32
N ALA A 47 -5.00 5.27 -8.62
CA ALA A 47 -3.98 6.10 -9.26
C ALA A 47 -3.10 5.27 -10.22
N LEU A 48 -2.65 4.08 -9.80
CA LEU A 48 -1.87 3.18 -10.64
C LEU A 48 -2.65 2.74 -11.88
N LYS A 49 -3.94 2.39 -11.71
CA LYS A 49 -4.83 2.06 -12.82
C LYS A 49 -4.94 3.21 -13.81
N CYS A 50 -5.16 4.42 -13.32
CA CYS A 50 -5.28 5.62 -14.16
C CYS A 50 -3.99 5.84 -14.99
N VAL A 51 -2.82 5.70 -14.39
CA VAL A 51 -1.53 5.85 -15.09
C VAL A 51 -1.33 4.73 -16.10
N ALA A 52 -1.63 3.48 -15.76
CA ALA A 52 -1.51 2.35 -16.68
C ALA A 52 -2.42 2.53 -17.90
N ASP A 53 -3.68 2.92 -17.69
CA ASP A 53 -4.64 3.19 -18.75
C ASP A 53 -4.17 4.34 -19.66
N TYR A 54 -3.66 5.43 -19.07
CA TYR A 54 -3.13 6.58 -19.81
C TYR A 54 -1.92 6.21 -20.69
N LEU A 55 -1.05 5.34 -20.18
CA LEU A 55 0.14 4.88 -20.94
C LEU A 55 -0.16 3.69 -21.87
N GLY A 56 -1.38 3.18 -21.88
CA GLY A 56 -1.79 2.06 -22.73
C GLY A 56 -1.27 0.69 -22.23
N PHE A 57 -0.95 0.56 -20.96
CA PHE A 57 -0.56 -0.72 -20.36
C PHE A 57 -1.78 -1.48 -19.85
N GLU A 58 -1.81 -2.77 -20.13
CA GLU A 58 -2.78 -3.69 -19.55
C GLU A 58 -2.32 -4.11 -18.13
N ARG A 59 -3.28 -4.44 -17.25
CA ARG A 59 -3.00 -4.92 -15.89
C ARG A 59 -1.93 -6.03 -15.85
N LYS A 60 -1.95 -6.95 -16.83
CA LYS A 60 -0.97 -8.05 -16.92
C LYS A 60 0.49 -7.60 -17.08
N GLN A 61 0.72 -6.33 -17.41
CA GLN A 61 2.05 -5.73 -17.59
C GLN A 61 2.49 -4.92 -16.37
N VAL A 62 1.69 -4.91 -15.30
CA VAL A 62 1.92 -4.08 -14.12
C VAL A 62 2.45 -4.92 -12.97
N ILE A 63 3.55 -4.48 -12.39
CA ILE A 63 4.10 -4.96 -11.12
C ILE A 63 4.00 -3.81 -10.12
N ALA A 64 3.52 -4.10 -8.92
CA ALA A 64 3.50 -3.13 -7.82
C ALA A 64 4.35 -3.63 -6.66
N ILE A 65 5.14 -2.74 -6.06
CA ILE A 65 5.99 -3.05 -4.90
C ILE A 65 5.65 -2.06 -3.80
N GLY A 66 5.42 -2.55 -2.58
CA GLY A 66 5.01 -1.71 -1.48
C GLY A 66 5.52 -2.17 -0.11
N ASP A 67 5.36 -1.30 0.88
CA ASP A 67 5.71 -1.56 2.28
C ASP A 67 4.62 -1.12 3.27
N GLY A 68 3.72 -0.23 2.88
CA GLY A 68 2.72 0.38 3.75
C GLY A 68 1.30 -0.14 3.56
N HIS A 69 0.46 0.13 4.55
CA HIS A 69 -0.96 -0.20 4.50
C HIS A 69 -1.69 0.50 3.32
N ASN A 70 -1.24 1.69 2.92
CA ASN A 70 -1.79 2.43 1.79
C ASN A 70 -1.38 1.88 0.41
N ASP A 71 -0.56 0.84 0.36
CA ASP A 71 -0.17 0.15 -0.87
C ASP A 71 -1.06 -1.06 -1.19
N ILE A 72 -2.00 -1.41 -0.31
CA ILE A 72 -2.85 -2.60 -0.46
C ILE A 72 -3.57 -2.58 -1.81
N GLU A 73 -4.32 -1.54 -2.12
CA GLU A 73 -5.09 -1.45 -3.37
C GLU A 73 -4.18 -1.42 -4.60
N MET A 74 -2.96 -0.90 -4.45
CA MET A 74 -1.97 -0.90 -5.53
C MET A 74 -1.46 -2.32 -5.84
N LEU A 75 -1.17 -3.13 -4.81
CA LEU A 75 -0.78 -4.52 -4.98
C LEU A 75 -1.94 -5.36 -5.53
N GLU A 76 -3.15 -5.14 -5.03
CA GLU A 76 -4.35 -5.86 -5.51
C GLU A 76 -4.68 -5.55 -6.98
N TYR A 77 -4.45 -4.32 -7.43
CA TYR A 77 -4.65 -3.95 -8.84
C TYR A 77 -3.59 -4.59 -9.75
N ALA A 78 -2.34 -4.65 -9.35
CA ALA A 78 -1.25 -5.16 -10.18
C ALA A 78 -1.45 -6.64 -10.58
N ASN A 79 -0.78 -7.07 -11.63
CA ASN A 79 -0.69 -8.49 -11.97
C ASN A 79 0.23 -9.26 -11.03
N LEU A 80 1.25 -8.55 -10.51
CA LEU A 80 2.18 -9.07 -9.52
C LEU A 80 2.35 -8.03 -8.42
N GLY A 81 1.80 -8.31 -7.26
CA GLY A 81 1.94 -7.50 -6.05
C GLY A 81 3.06 -8.03 -5.17
N VAL A 82 4.04 -7.19 -4.87
CA VAL A 82 5.25 -7.54 -4.14
C VAL A 82 5.35 -6.71 -2.85
N ALA A 83 5.51 -7.37 -1.72
CA ALA A 83 5.76 -6.72 -0.45
C ALA A 83 7.22 -6.91 -0.02
N VAL A 84 7.85 -5.88 0.55
CA VAL A 84 9.16 -6.05 1.21
C VAL A 84 9.00 -6.80 2.53
N ARG A 85 10.08 -7.41 3.05
CA ARG A 85 10.04 -8.25 4.26
C ARG A 85 9.47 -7.52 5.49
N ASN A 86 9.78 -6.25 5.65
CA ASN A 86 9.32 -5.42 6.76
C ASN A 86 8.04 -4.62 6.45
N ALA A 87 7.26 -5.05 5.47
CA ALA A 87 6.00 -4.43 5.13
C ALA A 87 4.94 -4.59 6.23
N HIS A 88 3.93 -3.73 6.17
CA HIS A 88 2.78 -3.82 7.06
C HIS A 88 2.13 -5.21 6.98
N PRO A 89 1.72 -5.83 8.11
CA PRO A 89 1.14 -7.19 8.11
C PRO A 89 -0.06 -7.37 7.17
N ASP A 90 -0.91 -6.37 7.02
CA ASP A 90 -2.06 -6.46 6.13
C ASP A 90 -1.65 -6.38 4.65
N LEU A 91 -0.56 -5.68 4.31
CA LEU A 91 -0.01 -5.71 2.97
C LEU A 91 0.59 -7.08 2.63
N ILE A 92 1.30 -7.69 3.57
CA ILE A 92 1.87 -9.03 3.42
C ILE A 92 0.78 -10.07 3.08
N LYS A 93 -0.41 -9.94 3.66
CA LYS A 93 -1.55 -10.86 3.41
C LYS A 93 -2.07 -10.82 1.98
N VAL A 94 -1.96 -9.68 1.30
CA VAL A 94 -2.47 -9.50 -0.07
C VAL A 94 -1.38 -9.59 -1.14
N ALA A 95 -0.11 -9.63 -0.75
CA ALA A 95 1.01 -9.72 -1.67
C ALA A 95 1.11 -11.12 -2.30
N ASP A 96 1.42 -11.17 -3.59
CA ASP A 96 1.73 -12.42 -4.30
C ASP A 96 3.12 -12.93 -3.92
N ILE A 97 4.05 -12.00 -3.68
CA ILE A 97 5.44 -12.29 -3.26
C ILE A 97 5.79 -11.41 -2.06
N VAL A 98 6.43 -12.02 -1.06
CA VAL A 98 7.10 -11.29 0.03
C VAL A 98 8.60 -11.48 -0.13
N LEU A 99 9.32 -10.38 -0.24
CA LEU A 99 10.77 -10.39 -0.45
C LEU A 99 11.53 -10.81 0.82
N GLU A 100 12.69 -11.42 0.64
CA GLU A 100 13.58 -11.80 1.75
C GLU A 100 14.28 -10.59 2.40
N HIS A 101 14.34 -9.46 1.69
CA HIS A 101 15.01 -8.23 2.10
C HIS A 101 14.03 -7.15 2.53
N THR A 102 14.45 -6.34 3.50
CA THR A 102 13.71 -5.16 3.95
C THR A 102 13.93 -3.97 3.00
N SER A 103 13.09 -2.94 3.15
CA SER A 103 13.26 -1.67 2.43
C SER A 103 14.66 -1.05 2.64
N HIS A 104 15.27 -1.27 3.83
CA HIS A 104 16.61 -0.79 4.18
C HIS A 104 17.75 -1.63 3.56
N GLU A 105 17.44 -2.80 3.04
CA GLU A 105 18.40 -3.74 2.43
C GLU A 105 18.36 -3.72 0.90
N ASN A 106 17.88 -2.63 0.31
CA ASN A 106 17.74 -2.46 -1.15
C ASN A 106 16.84 -3.53 -1.80
N ALA A 107 15.76 -3.93 -1.14
CA ALA A 107 14.87 -4.99 -1.58
C ALA A 107 14.35 -4.78 -3.01
N VAL A 108 13.92 -3.57 -3.35
CA VAL A 108 13.40 -3.23 -4.68
C VAL A 108 14.46 -3.40 -5.77
N TYR A 109 15.68 -2.89 -5.53
CA TYR A 109 16.78 -3.05 -6.47
C TYR A 109 17.12 -4.53 -6.72
N ARG A 110 17.22 -5.31 -5.65
CA ARG A 110 17.53 -6.75 -5.73
C ARG A 110 16.47 -7.49 -6.53
N PHE A 111 15.20 -7.29 -6.18
CA PHE A 111 14.08 -7.89 -6.89
C PHE A 111 14.07 -7.54 -8.37
N LEU A 112 14.20 -6.26 -8.73
CA LEU A 112 14.18 -5.82 -10.13
C LEU A 112 15.39 -6.37 -10.91
N SER A 113 16.57 -6.41 -10.30
CA SER A 113 17.77 -6.97 -10.92
C SER A 113 17.59 -8.45 -11.26
N GLU A 114 17.07 -9.23 -10.34
CA GLU A 114 16.78 -10.66 -10.56
C GLU A 114 15.66 -10.84 -11.58
N TYR A 115 14.56 -10.13 -11.42
CA TYR A 115 13.40 -10.23 -12.31
C TYR A 115 13.70 -9.87 -13.76
N LEU A 116 14.50 -8.82 -14.01
CA LEU A 116 14.91 -8.42 -15.35
C LEU A 116 15.95 -9.36 -15.94
N ASN A 117 16.86 -9.90 -15.14
CA ASN A 117 17.86 -10.87 -15.62
C ASN A 117 17.26 -12.23 -15.98
N THR A 118 16.19 -12.66 -15.31
CA THR A 118 15.52 -13.93 -15.64
C THR A 118 14.64 -13.86 -16.89
N LYS A 119 14.33 -12.66 -17.38
CA LYS A 119 13.52 -12.46 -18.60
C LYS A 119 14.34 -12.19 -19.86
N ASN A 120 15.64 -12.04 -19.72
CA ASN A 120 16.58 -11.94 -20.82
C ASN A 120 17.25 -13.29 -21.09
#